data_54b160cb1bd7bf124f1ff5f5cf480757
#
_entry.id   54b160cb1bd7bf124f1ff5f5cf480757
#
_cell.length_a   1.000
_cell.length_b   1.000
_cell.length_c   1.000
_cell.angle_alpha   90.00
_cell.angle_beta   90.00
_cell.angle_gamma   90.00
#
_symmetry.space_group_name_H-M   'P 1'
#
loop_
_entity.id
_entity.type
_entity.pdbx_description
1 polymer ?
#
loop_
_entity_poly.entity_id
_entity_poly.type
_entity_poly.pdbx_seq_one_letter_code
_entity_poly.pdbx_strand_id
1 'polypeptide(L)'
;AGANSINDYFDVAIDRINRPQRPLPSGRIAPKQAQRFSIILFGVGVFVSFFIHRAGFFIALGSAILLYLYSDRLKRTVLWGNITVAFVSGLAFVYGGLAVGRLAQAAVVGVFAFFFHLGREIIKDVEDMEGDRSQGVHTLPVRYGIKTAVGWATAVLVLLMGITPIPYVLKMFSLVYFLIVLAGVDLFLLYVLLSMWHTPEPRNLGRLAVMMKVDMLVGLLAVYLGR
;
A
#
# COMPACT_ATOMS: atom_id res chain seq x y z
N ALA A 1 -7.44 -8.66 -8.01
CA ALA A 1 -7.09 -9.86 -8.81
C ALA A 1 -6.20 -9.48 -9.98
N GLY A 2 -6.61 -8.56 -10.91
CA GLY A 2 -5.83 -8.18 -12.09
C GLY A 2 -4.40 -7.70 -11.78
N ALA A 3 -4.23 -6.84 -10.77
CA ALA A 3 -2.92 -6.34 -10.35
C ALA A 3 -1.98 -7.46 -9.86
N ASN A 4 -2.49 -8.43 -9.10
CA ASN A 4 -1.69 -9.57 -8.65
C ASN A 4 -1.27 -10.44 -9.84
N SER A 5 -2.21 -10.69 -10.78
CA SER A 5 -1.93 -11.51 -11.96
C SER A 5 -0.89 -10.87 -12.89
N ILE A 6 -0.92 -9.54 -13.08
CA ILE A 6 0.09 -8.86 -13.90
C ILE A 6 1.44 -8.81 -13.18
N ASN A 7 1.44 -8.67 -11.85
CA ASN A 7 2.67 -8.72 -11.08
C ASN A 7 3.32 -10.11 -11.17
N ASP A 8 2.55 -11.19 -11.00
CA ASP A 8 3.04 -12.56 -11.15
C ASP A 8 3.57 -12.85 -12.57
N TYR A 9 2.97 -12.23 -13.61
CA TYR A 9 3.47 -12.33 -14.99
C TYR A 9 4.87 -11.74 -15.13
N PHE A 10 5.11 -10.55 -14.58
CA PHE A 10 6.43 -9.91 -14.65
C PHE A 10 7.46 -10.57 -13.72
N ASP A 11 7.01 -11.25 -12.67
CA ASP A 11 7.88 -11.90 -11.66
C ASP A 11 8.14 -13.38 -11.94
N VAL A 12 7.68 -13.96 -13.05
CA VAL A 12 7.82 -15.39 -13.36
C VAL A 12 9.27 -15.90 -13.20
N ALA A 13 10.26 -15.15 -13.71
CA ALA A 13 11.65 -15.54 -13.63
C ALA A 13 12.16 -15.59 -12.18
N ILE A 14 11.76 -14.63 -11.38
CA ILE A 14 12.11 -14.49 -9.95
C ILE A 14 11.38 -15.55 -9.13
N ASP A 15 10.10 -15.74 -9.37
CA ASP A 15 9.27 -16.71 -8.66
C ASP A 15 9.69 -18.18 -8.97
N ARG A 16 10.31 -18.44 -10.12
CA ARG A 16 10.90 -19.78 -10.39
C ARG A 16 11.97 -20.16 -9.36
N ILE A 17 12.69 -19.19 -8.82
CA ILE A 17 13.73 -19.41 -7.81
C ILE A 17 13.10 -19.41 -6.42
N ASN A 18 12.31 -18.40 -6.10
CA ASN A 18 11.83 -18.15 -4.74
C ASN A 18 10.56 -18.92 -4.37
N ARG A 19 9.68 -19.18 -5.34
CA ARG A 19 8.34 -19.77 -5.15
C ARG A 19 7.95 -20.69 -6.30
N PRO A 20 8.74 -21.77 -6.60
CA PRO A 20 8.56 -22.61 -7.78
C PRO A 20 7.20 -23.32 -7.84
N GLN A 21 6.51 -23.48 -6.70
CA GLN A 21 5.19 -24.10 -6.60
C GLN A 21 4.03 -23.20 -7.02
N ARG A 22 4.25 -21.88 -7.23
CA ARG A 22 3.20 -20.98 -7.74
C ARG A 22 2.71 -21.40 -9.12
N PRO A 23 1.46 -21.06 -9.52
CA PRO A 23 0.87 -21.51 -10.78
C PRO A 23 1.66 -21.15 -12.04
N LEU A 24 2.25 -19.95 -12.13
CA LEU A 24 3.03 -19.54 -13.30
C LEU A 24 4.44 -20.16 -13.32
N PRO A 25 5.24 -20.07 -12.26
CA PRO A 25 6.55 -20.71 -12.19
C PRO A 25 6.53 -22.22 -12.43
N SER A 26 5.49 -22.90 -11.91
CA SER A 26 5.31 -24.36 -12.07
C SER A 26 4.82 -24.77 -13.47
N GLY A 27 4.49 -23.80 -14.34
CA GLY A 27 3.97 -24.09 -15.68
C GLY A 27 2.50 -24.52 -15.75
N ARG A 28 1.78 -24.52 -14.59
CA ARG A 28 0.33 -24.84 -14.57
C ARG A 28 -0.52 -23.81 -15.30
N ILE A 29 -0.04 -22.58 -15.40
CA ILE A 29 -0.66 -21.49 -16.16
C ILE A 29 0.44 -20.88 -17.05
N ALA A 30 0.15 -20.72 -18.33
CA ALA A 30 1.07 -20.07 -19.25
C ALA A 30 1.14 -18.55 -18.94
N PRO A 31 2.33 -17.91 -18.97
CA PRO A 31 2.47 -16.47 -18.69
C PRO A 31 1.54 -15.59 -19.52
N LYS A 32 1.37 -15.89 -20.82
CA LYS A 32 0.44 -15.17 -21.70
C LYS A 32 -1.02 -15.27 -21.26
N GLN A 33 -1.43 -16.37 -20.63
CA GLN A 33 -2.79 -16.52 -20.09
C GLN A 33 -2.99 -15.62 -18.87
N ALA A 34 -2.01 -15.55 -17.95
CA ALA A 34 -2.06 -14.66 -16.82
C ALA A 34 -2.09 -13.19 -17.24
N GLN A 35 -1.29 -12.81 -18.25
CA GLN A 35 -1.30 -11.46 -18.80
C GLN A 35 -2.67 -11.11 -19.41
N ARG A 36 -3.24 -11.97 -20.25
CA ARG A 36 -4.57 -11.77 -20.84
C ARG A 36 -5.65 -11.68 -19.78
N PHE A 37 -5.63 -12.56 -18.79
CA PHE A 37 -6.55 -12.55 -17.67
C PHE A 37 -6.48 -11.23 -16.89
N SER A 38 -5.28 -10.72 -16.61
CA SER A 38 -5.09 -9.41 -15.96
C SER A 38 -5.69 -8.27 -16.79
N ILE A 39 -5.41 -8.23 -18.11
CA ILE A 39 -5.92 -7.18 -19.00
C ILE A 39 -7.46 -7.22 -19.04
N ILE A 40 -8.05 -8.41 -19.12
CA ILE A 40 -9.52 -8.57 -19.09
C ILE A 40 -10.08 -8.05 -17.77
N LEU A 41 -9.47 -8.40 -16.62
CA LEU A 41 -9.94 -7.94 -15.32
C LEU A 41 -9.81 -6.42 -15.16
N PHE A 42 -8.74 -5.81 -15.64
CA PHE A 42 -8.61 -4.36 -15.67
C PHE A 42 -9.68 -3.72 -16.56
N GLY A 43 -9.88 -4.27 -17.76
CA GLY A 43 -10.90 -3.79 -18.70
C GLY A 43 -12.31 -3.87 -18.11
N VAL A 44 -12.68 -5.02 -17.53
CA VAL A 44 -13.97 -5.20 -16.85
C VAL A 44 -14.13 -4.23 -15.66
N GLY A 45 -13.11 -4.10 -14.82
CA GLY A 45 -13.15 -3.17 -13.67
C GLY A 45 -13.35 -1.72 -14.10
N VAL A 46 -12.61 -1.26 -15.11
CA VAL A 46 -12.72 0.09 -15.67
C VAL A 46 -14.09 0.28 -16.33
N PHE A 47 -14.57 -0.69 -17.10
CA PHE A 47 -15.88 -0.66 -17.74
C PHE A 47 -17.02 -0.54 -16.71
N VAL A 48 -17.02 -1.38 -15.68
CA VAL A 48 -18.03 -1.34 -14.62
C VAL A 48 -17.99 0.00 -13.87
N SER A 49 -16.79 0.56 -13.63
CA SER A 49 -16.61 1.85 -12.97
C SER A 49 -17.31 3.00 -13.68
N PHE A 50 -17.43 2.93 -15.02
CA PHE A 50 -18.14 3.94 -15.82
C PHE A 50 -19.61 4.08 -15.43
N PHE A 51 -20.26 2.96 -15.08
CA PHE A 51 -21.68 2.96 -14.69
C PHE A 51 -21.89 3.34 -13.22
N ILE A 52 -20.85 3.27 -12.38
CA ILE A 52 -20.94 3.66 -10.96
C ILE A 52 -20.79 5.17 -10.82
N HIS A 53 -19.71 5.74 -11.36
CA HIS A 53 -19.44 7.18 -11.27
C HIS A 53 -18.45 7.64 -12.35
N ARG A 54 -18.74 8.74 -13.05
CA ARG A 54 -17.87 9.24 -14.14
C ARG A 54 -16.42 9.52 -13.69
N ALA A 55 -16.24 10.21 -12.56
CA ALA A 55 -14.89 10.42 -12.01
C ALA A 55 -14.27 9.12 -11.51
N GLY A 56 -15.07 8.16 -11.03
CA GLY A 56 -14.63 6.82 -10.66
C GLY A 56 -14.03 6.05 -11.83
N PHE A 57 -14.56 6.22 -13.02
CA PHE A 57 -13.98 5.65 -14.25
C PHE A 57 -12.53 6.10 -14.46
N PHE A 58 -12.25 7.41 -14.33
CA PHE A 58 -10.88 7.93 -14.50
C PHE A 58 -9.95 7.45 -13.38
N ILE A 59 -10.44 7.31 -12.14
CA ILE A 59 -9.67 6.73 -11.03
C ILE A 59 -9.33 5.27 -11.33
N ALA A 60 -10.31 4.47 -11.76
CA ALA A 60 -10.10 3.07 -12.09
C ALA A 60 -9.13 2.89 -13.25
N LEU A 61 -9.27 3.68 -14.32
CA LEU A 61 -8.40 3.67 -15.49
C LEU A 61 -6.96 4.06 -15.09
N GLY A 62 -6.80 5.19 -14.38
CA GLY A 62 -5.49 5.64 -13.91
C GLY A 62 -4.83 4.63 -12.97
N SER A 63 -5.60 4.03 -12.05
CA SER A 63 -5.10 2.98 -11.15
C SER A 63 -4.66 1.73 -11.91
N ALA A 64 -5.40 1.31 -12.94
CA ALA A 64 -5.03 0.16 -13.77
C ALA A 64 -3.70 0.41 -14.51
N ILE A 65 -3.54 1.60 -15.10
CA ILE A 65 -2.29 2.03 -15.76
C ILE A 65 -1.13 2.06 -14.77
N LEU A 66 -1.32 2.68 -13.61
CA LEU A 66 -0.28 2.79 -12.57
C LEU A 66 0.14 1.42 -12.05
N LEU A 67 -0.80 0.50 -11.82
CA LEU A 67 -0.50 -0.87 -11.35
C LEU A 67 0.20 -1.70 -12.41
N TYR A 68 -0.10 -1.47 -13.68
CA TYR A 68 0.66 -2.09 -14.78
C TYR A 68 2.11 -1.57 -14.81
N LEU A 69 2.30 -0.24 -14.80
CA LEU A 69 3.62 0.40 -14.77
C LEU A 69 4.41 0.05 -13.49
N TYR A 70 3.72 -0.08 -12.35
CA TYR A 70 4.31 -0.58 -11.11
C TYR A 70 4.92 -1.97 -11.33
N SER A 71 4.15 -2.90 -11.88
CA SER A 71 4.60 -4.29 -12.07
C SER A 71 5.73 -4.40 -13.09
N ASP A 72 5.71 -3.59 -14.16
CA ASP A 72 6.73 -3.57 -15.22
C ASP A 72 8.04 -2.92 -14.75
N ARG A 73 7.96 -1.73 -14.12
CA ARG A 73 9.14 -0.89 -13.91
C ARG A 73 9.26 -0.29 -12.51
N LEU A 74 8.17 0.31 -11.96
CA LEU A 74 8.28 1.21 -10.81
C LEU A 74 8.68 0.49 -9.52
N LYS A 75 8.29 -0.76 -9.34
CA LYS A 75 8.67 -1.58 -8.17
C LYS A 75 10.17 -1.81 -8.02
N ARG A 76 10.95 -1.60 -9.10
CA ARG A 76 12.41 -1.75 -9.11
C ARG A 76 13.16 -0.45 -8.84
N THR A 77 12.45 0.62 -8.53
CA THR A 77 13.00 1.96 -8.31
C THR A 77 12.96 2.36 -6.85
N VAL A 78 13.75 3.36 -6.47
CA VAL A 78 14.01 3.74 -5.07
C VAL A 78 12.75 4.01 -4.24
N LEU A 79 11.77 4.76 -4.75
CA LEU A 79 10.55 5.13 -4.01
C LEU A 79 9.29 5.13 -4.87
N TRP A 80 9.43 5.15 -6.19
CA TRP A 80 8.26 5.26 -7.07
C TRP A 80 7.31 4.08 -6.94
N GLY A 81 7.85 2.88 -6.67
CA GLY A 81 7.02 1.71 -6.36
C GLY A 81 6.17 1.91 -5.11
N ASN A 82 6.79 2.33 -4.00
CA ASN A 82 6.13 2.58 -2.71
C ASN A 82 5.07 3.68 -2.83
N ILE A 83 5.41 4.80 -3.50
CA ILE A 83 4.49 5.90 -3.77
C ILE A 83 3.29 5.42 -4.61
N THR A 84 3.53 4.60 -5.63
CA THR A 84 2.46 4.08 -6.50
C THR A 84 1.48 3.20 -5.70
N VAL A 85 1.98 2.24 -4.91
CA VAL A 85 1.13 1.39 -4.07
C VAL A 85 0.35 2.21 -3.06
N ALA A 86 1.02 3.15 -2.38
CA ALA A 86 0.39 4.03 -1.40
C ALA A 86 -0.71 4.90 -2.05
N PHE A 87 -0.43 5.49 -3.21
CA PHE A 87 -1.37 6.34 -3.93
C PHE A 87 -2.60 5.58 -4.40
N VAL A 88 -2.43 4.41 -5.02
CA VAL A 88 -3.55 3.58 -5.46
C VAL A 88 -4.37 3.07 -4.27
N SER A 89 -3.73 2.77 -3.14
CA SER A 89 -4.43 2.41 -1.90
C SER A 89 -5.29 3.56 -1.36
N GLY A 90 -4.78 4.80 -1.39
CA GLY A 90 -5.55 5.99 -1.05
C GLY A 90 -6.71 6.25 -2.01
N LEU A 91 -6.47 6.09 -3.33
CA LEU A 91 -7.51 6.25 -4.36
C LEU A 91 -8.67 5.26 -4.22
N ALA A 92 -8.44 4.07 -3.65
CA ALA A 92 -9.52 3.11 -3.40
C ALA A 92 -10.59 3.68 -2.45
N PHE A 93 -10.20 4.44 -1.43
CA PHE A 93 -11.13 5.14 -0.53
C PHE A 93 -11.85 6.28 -1.24
N VAL A 94 -11.12 7.09 -2.01
CA VAL A 94 -11.72 8.17 -2.80
C VAL A 94 -12.76 7.62 -3.78
N TYR A 95 -12.46 6.51 -4.45
CA TYR A 95 -13.40 5.81 -5.33
C TYR A 95 -14.66 5.36 -4.58
N GLY A 96 -14.48 4.72 -3.42
CA GLY A 96 -15.61 4.32 -2.57
C GLY A 96 -16.46 5.52 -2.13
N GLY A 97 -15.81 6.64 -1.75
CA GLY A 97 -16.49 7.88 -1.38
C GLY A 97 -17.32 8.49 -2.50
N LEU A 98 -16.80 8.47 -3.74
CA LEU A 98 -17.55 8.89 -4.94
C LEU A 98 -18.79 8.02 -5.16
N ALA A 99 -18.65 6.69 -5.00
CA ALA A 99 -19.75 5.74 -5.22
C ALA A 99 -20.93 5.95 -4.25
N VAL A 100 -20.65 6.41 -3.02
CA VAL A 100 -21.66 6.60 -1.97
C VAL A 100 -21.96 8.07 -1.63
N GLY A 101 -21.42 9.03 -2.41
CA GLY A 101 -21.65 10.46 -2.18
C GLY A 101 -21.00 11.04 -0.92
N ARG A 102 -19.92 10.41 -0.42
CA ARG A 102 -19.20 10.81 0.80
C ARG A 102 -17.72 11.14 0.53
N LEU A 103 -17.49 11.96 -0.51
CA LEU A 103 -16.13 12.23 -1.01
C LEU A 103 -15.22 12.87 0.04
N ALA A 104 -15.69 13.84 0.82
CA ALA A 104 -14.85 14.58 1.77
C ALA A 104 -14.27 13.67 2.85
N GLN A 105 -15.11 12.86 3.51
CA GLN A 105 -14.66 11.90 4.52
C GLN A 105 -13.74 10.83 3.92
N ALA A 106 -14.10 10.32 2.74
CA ALA A 106 -13.31 9.31 2.05
C ALA A 106 -11.94 9.84 1.58
N ALA A 107 -11.85 11.11 1.17
CA ALA A 107 -10.59 11.74 0.81
C ALA A 107 -9.64 11.84 2.03
N VAL A 108 -10.16 12.19 3.21
CA VAL A 108 -9.38 12.19 4.45
C VAL A 108 -8.83 10.80 4.75
N VAL A 109 -9.68 9.77 4.69
CA VAL A 109 -9.25 8.37 4.88
C VAL A 109 -8.26 7.94 3.81
N GLY A 110 -8.44 8.39 2.56
CA GLY A 110 -7.52 8.16 1.45
C GLY A 110 -6.12 8.74 1.70
N VAL A 111 -6.04 9.94 2.29
CA VAL A 111 -4.76 10.56 2.69
C VAL A 111 -4.09 9.75 3.80
N PHE A 112 -4.85 9.30 4.80
CA PHE A 112 -4.29 8.44 5.85
C PHE A 112 -3.79 7.11 5.29
N ALA A 113 -4.57 6.48 4.42
CA ALA A 113 -4.16 5.25 3.75
C ALA A 113 -2.89 5.44 2.91
N PHE A 114 -2.76 6.57 2.22
CA PHE A 114 -1.55 6.91 1.47
C PHE A 114 -0.31 6.93 2.38
N PHE A 115 -0.30 7.72 3.45
CA PHE A 115 0.87 7.82 4.32
C PHE A 115 1.14 6.52 5.08
N PHE A 116 0.09 5.84 5.53
CA PHE A 116 0.22 4.56 6.21
C PHE A 116 0.87 3.50 5.31
N HIS A 117 0.34 3.34 4.08
CA HIS A 117 0.92 2.41 3.11
C HIS A 117 2.34 2.81 2.71
N LEU A 118 2.61 4.11 2.49
CA LEU A 118 3.94 4.57 2.13
C LEU A 118 4.98 4.20 3.21
N GLY A 119 4.68 4.49 4.48
CA GLY A 119 5.56 4.12 5.60
C GLY A 119 5.76 2.61 5.68
N ARG A 120 4.66 1.85 5.57
CA ARG A 120 4.68 0.39 5.62
C ARG A 120 5.47 -0.23 4.46
N GLU A 121 5.32 0.24 3.23
CA GLU A 121 6.05 -0.28 2.07
C GLU A 121 7.56 0.01 2.19
N ILE A 122 7.96 1.19 2.71
CA ILE A 122 9.38 1.47 2.98
C ILE A 122 9.95 0.51 4.04
N ILE A 123 9.19 0.20 5.11
CA ILE A 123 9.58 -0.78 6.13
C ILE A 123 9.73 -2.17 5.51
N LYS A 124 8.79 -2.54 4.64
CA LYS A 124 8.80 -3.83 3.94
C LYS A 124 9.99 -4.00 2.99
N ASP A 125 10.41 -2.92 2.32
CA ASP A 125 11.60 -2.96 1.46
C ASP A 125 12.88 -3.34 2.26
N VAL A 126 12.94 -3.02 3.55
CA VAL A 126 14.06 -3.45 4.40
C VAL A 126 14.00 -4.96 4.66
N GLU A 127 12.80 -5.53 4.86
CA GLU A 127 12.62 -6.98 4.97
C GLU A 127 13.08 -7.70 3.71
N ASP A 128 12.73 -7.17 2.54
CA ASP A 128 12.99 -7.77 1.24
C ASP A 128 14.39 -7.45 0.67
N MET A 129 15.20 -6.62 1.37
CA MET A 129 16.44 -6.02 0.86
C MET A 129 17.46 -7.02 0.29
N GLU A 130 17.62 -8.19 0.91
CA GLU A 130 18.56 -9.22 0.42
C GLU A 130 18.10 -9.82 -0.90
N GLY A 131 16.80 -10.12 -0.99
CA GLY A 131 16.17 -10.60 -2.23
C GLY A 131 16.27 -9.58 -3.35
N ASP A 132 15.93 -8.32 -3.05
CA ASP A 132 15.99 -7.20 -4.00
C ASP A 132 17.40 -7.00 -4.55
N ARG A 133 18.43 -7.02 -3.68
CA ARG A 133 19.83 -6.89 -4.08
C ARG A 133 20.27 -8.01 -5.00
N SER A 134 19.86 -9.24 -4.73
CA SER A 134 20.22 -10.41 -5.55
C SER A 134 19.63 -10.35 -6.96
N GLN A 135 18.57 -9.55 -7.14
CA GLN A 135 17.83 -9.40 -8.40
C GLN A 135 18.12 -8.07 -9.12
N GLY A 136 19.07 -7.28 -8.62
CA GLY A 136 19.42 -5.98 -9.18
C GLY A 136 18.32 -4.94 -9.04
N VAL A 137 17.43 -5.09 -8.05
CA VAL A 137 16.38 -4.12 -7.72
C VAL A 137 16.96 -3.02 -6.83
N HIS A 138 16.67 -1.77 -7.14
CA HIS A 138 17.25 -0.61 -6.46
C HIS A 138 16.23 0.08 -5.54
N THR A 139 15.75 -0.65 -4.51
CA THR A 139 14.90 -0.06 -3.46
C THR A 139 15.69 0.89 -2.55
N LEU A 140 14.99 1.67 -1.75
CA LEU A 140 15.60 2.67 -0.85
C LEU A 140 16.66 2.04 0.08
N PRO A 141 16.40 0.93 0.80
CA PRO A 141 17.39 0.32 1.66
C PRO A 141 18.56 -0.32 0.90
N VAL A 142 18.33 -0.86 -0.30
CA VAL A 142 19.39 -1.43 -1.15
C VAL A 142 20.37 -0.35 -1.57
N ARG A 143 19.89 0.83 -1.96
CA ARG A 143 20.72 1.91 -2.50
C ARG A 143 21.34 2.79 -1.42
N TYR A 144 20.62 3.09 -0.35
CA TYR A 144 21.02 4.08 0.66
C TYR A 144 21.15 3.52 2.08
N GLY A 145 20.92 2.22 2.26
CA GLY A 145 21.05 1.52 3.55
C GLY A 145 19.81 1.61 4.44
N ILE A 146 19.78 0.71 5.43
CA ILE A 146 18.64 0.52 6.34
C ILE A 146 18.34 1.80 7.14
N LYS A 147 19.37 2.49 7.66
CA LYS A 147 19.17 3.70 8.48
C LYS A 147 18.43 4.79 7.71
N THR A 148 18.75 4.97 6.43
CA THR A 148 18.08 5.94 5.55
C THR A 148 16.61 5.54 5.34
N ALA A 149 16.34 4.26 5.08
CA ALA A 149 14.98 3.75 4.91
C ALA A 149 14.15 3.94 6.19
N VAL A 150 14.70 3.59 7.36
CA VAL A 150 14.06 3.81 8.67
C VAL A 150 13.79 5.30 8.92
N GLY A 151 14.73 6.18 8.56
CA GLY A 151 14.54 7.63 8.66
C GLY A 151 13.38 8.15 7.81
N TRP A 152 13.27 7.71 6.55
CA TRP A 152 12.16 8.05 5.66
C TRP A 152 10.82 7.50 6.17
N ALA A 153 10.79 6.23 6.61
CA ALA A 153 9.60 5.64 7.21
C ALA A 153 9.15 6.42 8.46
N THR A 154 10.12 6.82 9.32
CA THR A 154 9.85 7.67 10.49
C THR A 154 9.20 8.99 10.09
N ALA A 155 9.77 9.71 9.12
CA ALA A 155 9.23 11.00 8.69
C ALA A 155 7.78 10.86 8.18
N VAL A 156 7.51 9.83 7.39
CA VAL A 156 6.17 9.55 6.85
C VAL A 156 5.17 9.20 7.96
N LEU A 157 5.55 8.32 8.90
CA LEU A 157 4.64 7.89 9.98
C LEU A 157 4.42 9.00 11.02
N VAL A 158 5.45 9.80 11.34
CA VAL A 158 5.29 10.98 12.23
C VAL A 158 4.36 12.01 11.59
N LEU A 159 4.49 12.24 10.27
CA LEU A 159 3.55 13.10 9.54
C LEU A 159 2.12 12.55 9.61
N LEU A 160 1.94 11.24 9.42
CA LEU A 160 0.64 10.60 9.57
C LEU A 160 0.06 10.84 10.97
N MET A 161 0.81 10.55 12.04
CA MET A 161 0.38 10.78 13.43
C MET A 161 0.02 12.25 13.67
N GLY A 162 0.74 13.20 13.05
CA GLY A 162 0.44 14.63 13.15
C GLY A 162 -0.88 15.05 12.47
N ILE A 163 -1.30 14.34 11.42
CA ILE A 163 -2.53 14.68 10.67
C ILE A 163 -3.77 13.89 11.14
N THR A 164 -3.60 12.77 11.85
CA THR A 164 -4.72 11.94 12.33
C THR A 164 -5.70 12.68 13.27
N PRO A 165 -5.30 13.64 14.15
CA PRO A 165 -6.23 14.39 14.96
C PRO A 165 -7.04 15.45 14.20
N ILE A 166 -6.57 15.88 13.03
CA ILE A 166 -7.17 17.03 12.29
C ILE A 166 -8.67 16.85 12.02
N PRO A 167 -9.17 15.67 11.57
CA PRO A 167 -10.60 15.51 11.29
C PRO A 167 -11.50 15.68 12.53
N TYR A 168 -11.00 15.32 13.71
CA TYR A 168 -11.71 15.60 14.96
C TYR A 168 -11.75 17.11 15.25
N VAL A 169 -10.65 17.80 15.11
CA VAL A 169 -10.58 19.27 15.30
C VAL A 169 -11.50 19.99 14.31
N LEU A 170 -11.58 19.53 13.07
CA LEU A 170 -12.45 20.05 12.04
C LEU A 170 -13.92 19.58 12.18
N LYS A 171 -14.28 18.85 13.23
CA LYS A 171 -15.62 18.31 13.51
C LYS A 171 -16.16 17.42 12.37
N MET A 172 -15.26 16.80 11.59
CA MET A 172 -15.64 15.81 10.55
C MET A 172 -15.93 14.45 11.16
N PHE A 173 -15.25 14.12 12.26
CA PHE A 173 -15.41 12.90 13.04
C PHE A 173 -15.57 13.21 14.53
N SER A 174 -16.21 12.28 15.26
CA SER A 174 -16.55 12.42 16.68
C SER A 174 -15.35 12.17 17.61
N LEU A 175 -15.54 12.42 18.92
CA LEU A 175 -14.59 12.07 19.96
C LEU A 175 -14.23 10.57 19.95
N VAL A 176 -15.18 9.70 19.60
CA VAL A 176 -14.95 8.25 19.49
C VAL A 176 -13.86 7.93 18.46
N TYR A 177 -13.90 8.57 17.29
CA TYR A 177 -12.83 8.48 16.30
C TYR A 177 -11.48 8.86 16.90
N PHE A 178 -11.42 10.05 17.54
CA PHE A 178 -10.17 10.57 18.10
C PHE A 178 -9.57 9.63 19.15
N LEU A 179 -10.38 9.11 20.07
CA LEU A 179 -9.90 8.20 21.11
C LEU A 179 -9.39 6.88 20.53
N ILE A 180 -10.09 6.30 19.55
CA ILE A 180 -9.66 5.04 18.92
C ILE A 180 -8.39 5.25 18.11
N VAL A 181 -8.27 6.35 17.36
CA VAL A 181 -7.06 6.65 16.59
C VAL A 181 -5.87 6.87 17.52
N LEU A 182 -6.03 7.70 18.54
CA LEU A 182 -4.94 8.00 19.49
C LEU A 182 -4.48 6.73 20.23
N ALA A 183 -5.41 5.98 20.82
CA ALA A 183 -5.09 4.81 21.65
C ALA A 183 -4.78 3.54 20.84
N GLY A 184 -5.37 3.39 19.67
CA GLY A 184 -5.17 2.22 18.80
C GLY A 184 -4.07 2.47 17.78
N VAL A 185 -4.26 3.43 16.88
CA VAL A 185 -3.36 3.64 15.74
C VAL A 185 -2.07 4.37 16.15
N ASP A 186 -2.17 5.54 16.79
CA ASP A 186 -1.00 6.38 17.03
C ASP A 186 -0.05 5.79 18.09
N LEU A 187 -0.59 5.21 19.19
CA LEU A 187 0.25 4.49 20.15
C LEU A 187 0.92 3.26 19.55
N PHE A 188 0.22 2.55 18.66
CA PHE A 188 0.84 1.44 17.94
C PHE A 188 1.92 1.93 16.96
N LEU A 189 1.68 3.01 16.21
CA LEU A 189 2.71 3.60 15.34
C LEU A 189 3.92 4.10 16.15
N LEU A 190 3.71 4.67 17.32
CA LEU A 190 4.81 5.02 18.23
C LEU A 190 5.64 3.79 18.62
N TYR A 191 4.98 2.68 18.96
CA TYR A 191 5.67 1.41 19.19
C TYR A 191 6.47 0.96 17.95
N VAL A 192 5.90 1.06 16.75
CA VAL A 192 6.60 0.74 15.48
C VAL A 192 7.85 1.61 15.34
N LEU A 193 7.73 2.93 15.55
CA LEU A 193 8.85 3.86 15.48
C LEU A 193 9.97 3.48 16.45
N LEU A 194 9.65 3.25 17.71
CA LEU A 194 10.62 2.89 18.73
C LEU A 194 11.30 1.55 18.41
N SER A 195 10.52 0.55 18.00
CA SER A 195 11.02 -0.78 17.69
C SER A 195 11.95 -0.79 16.46
N MET A 196 11.61 -0.04 15.39
CA MET A 196 12.45 -0.03 14.19
C MET A 196 13.78 0.72 14.38
N TRP A 197 13.84 1.68 15.31
CA TRP A 197 15.10 2.34 15.67
C TRP A 197 15.94 1.53 16.66
N HIS A 198 15.30 0.80 17.58
CA HIS A 198 16.00 -0.05 18.54
C HIS A 198 16.58 -1.31 17.88
N THR A 199 15.83 -1.93 16.98
CA THR A 199 16.22 -3.16 16.28
C THR A 199 15.97 -3.03 14.78
N PRO A 200 16.83 -2.32 14.04
CA PRO A 200 16.66 -2.06 12.60
C PRO A 200 17.05 -3.27 11.74
N GLU A 201 16.58 -4.45 12.11
CA GLU A 201 16.87 -5.71 11.42
C GLU A 201 15.73 -6.10 10.47
N PRO A 202 16.02 -6.71 9.29
CA PRO A 202 15.00 -7.12 8.32
C PRO A 202 13.88 -7.97 8.94
N ARG A 203 14.23 -8.92 9.80
CA ARG A 203 13.25 -9.77 10.49
C ARG A 203 12.31 -9.00 11.40
N ASN A 204 12.80 -8.01 12.15
CA ASN A 204 11.96 -7.18 13.01
C ASN A 204 11.04 -6.28 12.16
N LEU A 205 11.60 -5.63 11.14
CA LEU A 205 10.84 -4.75 10.26
C LEU A 205 9.74 -5.52 9.50
N GLY A 206 10.00 -6.74 9.06
CA GLY A 206 8.98 -7.60 8.48
C GLY A 206 7.83 -7.91 9.43
N ARG A 207 8.15 -8.20 10.71
CA ARG A 207 7.12 -8.37 11.75
C ARG A 207 6.28 -7.11 11.93
N LEU A 208 6.92 -5.95 12.02
CA LEU A 208 6.22 -4.66 12.14
C LEU A 208 5.32 -4.40 10.94
N ALA A 209 5.79 -4.65 9.72
CA ALA A 209 4.99 -4.52 8.50
C ALA A 209 3.75 -5.44 8.48
N VAL A 210 3.84 -6.64 9.07
CA VAL A 210 2.68 -7.55 9.25
C VAL A 210 1.73 -7.00 10.31
N MET A 211 2.23 -6.54 11.46
CA MET A 211 1.40 -5.97 12.53
C MET A 211 0.64 -4.72 12.06
N MET A 212 1.28 -3.86 11.27
CA MET A 212 0.64 -2.71 10.63
C MET A 212 -0.59 -3.09 9.78
N LYS A 213 -0.62 -4.26 9.14
CA LYS A 213 -1.83 -4.70 8.41
C LYS A 213 -3.03 -4.90 9.34
N VAL A 214 -2.79 -5.38 10.55
CA VAL A 214 -3.85 -5.55 11.55
C VAL A 214 -4.30 -4.19 12.06
N ASP A 215 -3.37 -3.27 12.28
CA ASP A 215 -3.67 -1.92 12.74
C ASP A 215 -4.52 -1.11 11.74
N MET A 216 -4.39 -1.37 10.45
CA MET A 216 -5.31 -0.79 9.45
C MET A 216 -6.79 -1.07 9.75
N LEU A 217 -7.11 -2.23 10.32
CA LEU A 217 -8.48 -2.55 10.73
C LEU A 217 -8.94 -1.68 11.89
N VAL A 218 -8.03 -1.33 12.81
CA VAL A 218 -8.33 -0.40 13.92
C VAL A 218 -8.63 1.00 13.37
N GLY A 219 -7.83 1.49 12.43
CA GLY A 219 -8.08 2.76 11.75
C GLY A 219 -9.42 2.80 11.01
N LEU A 220 -9.79 1.72 10.30
CA LEU A 220 -11.10 1.61 9.65
C LEU A 220 -12.24 1.58 10.67
N LEU A 221 -12.08 0.88 11.79
CA LEU A 221 -13.05 0.85 12.87
C LEU A 221 -13.24 2.23 13.50
N ALA A 222 -12.16 3.00 13.69
CA ALA A 222 -12.21 4.37 14.19
C ALA A 222 -13.08 5.25 13.30
N VAL A 223 -12.87 5.21 11.98
CA VAL A 223 -13.68 5.96 11.00
C VAL A 223 -15.14 5.50 11.00
N TYR A 224 -15.37 4.19 11.11
CA TYR A 224 -16.73 3.63 11.11
C TYR A 224 -17.53 4.04 12.34
N LEU A 225 -16.95 3.96 13.53
CA LEU A 225 -17.61 4.27 14.81
C LEU A 225 -17.64 5.78 15.10
N GLY A 226 -16.71 6.54 14.52
CA GLY A 226 -16.55 7.96 14.78
C GLY A 226 -17.24 8.92 13.80
N ARG A 227 -18.00 8.38 12.87
CA ARG A 227 -18.73 9.15 11.87
C ARG A 227 -20.02 9.78 12.43
#